data_402981341d68cf16d2fe3576ab43981c
#
_entry.id   402981341d68cf16d2fe3576ab43981c
#
_cell.length_a   1.000
_cell.length_b   1.000
_cell.length_c   1.000
_cell.angle_alpha   90.00
_cell.angle_beta   90.00
_cell.angle_gamma   90.00
#
_symmetry.space_group_name_H-M   'P 1'
#
loop_
_entity.id
_entity.type
_entity.pdbx_description
1 polymer ?
#
loop_
_entity_poly.entity_id
_entity_poly.type
_entity_poly.pdbx_seq_one_letter_code
_entity_poly.pdbx_strand_id
1 'polypeptide(L)'
;MGVRISHDRYGIPAKLDDAAVHGGGSGAELFVVEGDSAAASVSRVRDPRFQAVLPMQGKPLNAVKASRQKVVSHAFFGPLIAALGTGIDADFRLGGLRYDRVLLLMDPDADGIHCGVLMLLFFHRWMRPVLEAGRIGVVRAPWGEVSVAGDPTVHLARSEPELTALAGRLQESGATTVRRYRGLAGIDPAMIRDTCVVPATRRVERVGVAEVEAMIAMLAAIEPA
;
A
#
# COMPACT_ATOMS: atom_id res chain seq x y z
N MET A 1 17.84 30.54 9.85
CA MET A 1 18.53 29.65 10.79
C MET A 1 17.66 28.39 10.89
N GLY A 2 17.92 27.40 10.02
CA GLY A 2 17.09 26.22 9.90
C GLY A 2 17.39 25.25 11.05
N VAL A 3 16.35 24.90 11.82
CA VAL A 3 16.43 23.85 12.84
C VAL A 3 16.62 22.52 12.12
N ARG A 4 17.79 21.94 12.21
CA ARG A 4 18.03 20.54 11.84
C ARG A 4 17.24 19.67 12.83
N ILE A 5 16.10 19.14 12.36
CA ILE A 5 15.38 18.10 13.10
C ILE A 5 16.27 16.86 13.02
N SER A 6 16.79 16.44 14.16
CA SER A 6 17.61 15.22 14.27
C SER A 6 16.74 13.99 13.91
N HIS A 7 17.00 13.41 12.75
CA HIS A 7 16.40 12.17 12.24
C HIS A 7 16.82 10.91 13.01
N ASP A 8 17.44 11.08 14.18
CA ASP A 8 18.33 10.11 14.78
C ASP A 8 17.70 9.15 15.82
N ARG A 9 16.38 9.21 16.05
CA ARG A 9 15.79 8.29 17.03
C ARG A 9 15.49 6.88 16.52
N TYR A 10 15.34 6.68 15.20
CA TYR A 10 14.91 5.39 14.65
C TYR A 10 15.79 4.88 13.51
N GLY A 11 16.75 5.64 12.98
CA GLY A 11 17.57 5.25 11.82
C GLY A 11 16.76 5.01 10.53
N ILE A 12 17.40 5.02 9.37
CA ILE A 12 16.73 4.65 8.11
C ILE A 12 16.60 3.12 8.07
N PRO A 13 15.39 2.56 7.80
CA PRO A 13 15.21 1.12 7.76
C PRO A 13 16.05 0.48 6.66
N ALA A 14 16.73 -0.62 6.97
CA ALA A 14 17.65 -1.30 6.05
C ALA A 14 16.97 -1.80 4.75
N LYS A 15 15.67 -2.05 4.79
CA LYS A 15 14.88 -2.51 3.63
C LYS A 15 14.11 -1.39 2.92
N LEU A 16 14.27 -0.14 3.35
CA LEU A 16 13.69 1.00 2.67
C LEU A 16 14.48 1.30 1.39
N ASP A 17 13.87 1.11 0.25
CA ASP A 17 14.36 1.61 -1.03
C ASP A 17 13.86 3.05 -1.19
N ASP A 18 14.64 4.00 -0.70
CA ASP A 18 14.22 5.37 -0.43
C ASP A 18 14.09 6.22 -1.70
N ALA A 19 13.43 7.36 -1.59
CA ALA A 19 13.34 8.39 -2.63
C ALA A 19 14.45 9.43 -2.45
N ALA A 20 14.80 10.14 -3.53
CA ALA A 20 15.80 11.22 -3.47
C ALA A 20 15.25 12.48 -2.80
N VAL A 21 13.93 12.74 -2.86
CA VAL A 21 13.30 13.91 -2.26
C VAL A 21 12.34 13.50 -1.14
N HIS A 22 12.22 14.38 -0.13
CA HIS A 22 11.38 14.15 1.05
C HIS A 22 10.72 15.44 1.52
N GLY A 23 9.71 15.27 2.38
CA GLY A 23 9.03 16.34 3.09
C GLY A 23 7.74 16.81 2.44
N GLY A 24 7.01 17.64 3.16
CA GLY A 24 5.74 18.19 2.71
C GLY A 24 5.90 19.06 1.47
N GLY A 25 5.07 18.85 0.46
CA GLY A 25 5.10 19.57 -0.81
C GLY A 25 6.15 19.09 -1.81
N SER A 26 6.94 18.05 -1.48
CA SER A 26 7.93 17.48 -2.40
C SER A 26 7.34 16.59 -3.48
N GLY A 27 6.10 16.13 -3.30
CA GLY A 27 5.46 15.11 -4.11
C GLY A 27 5.97 13.70 -3.83
N ALA A 28 6.79 13.51 -2.79
CA ALA A 28 7.36 12.20 -2.44
C ALA A 28 6.26 11.22 -2.01
N GLU A 29 6.40 9.95 -2.42
CA GLU A 29 5.47 8.87 -2.15
C GLU A 29 6.18 7.67 -1.54
N LEU A 30 5.57 7.05 -0.54
CA LEU A 30 6.02 5.78 0.01
C LEU A 30 5.04 4.67 -0.37
N PHE A 31 5.48 3.71 -1.16
CA PHE A 31 4.76 2.45 -1.35
C PHE A 31 5.07 1.50 -0.20
N VAL A 32 4.02 1.04 0.47
CA VAL A 32 4.07 -0.08 1.40
C VAL A 32 3.54 -1.30 0.68
N VAL A 33 4.34 -2.35 0.60
CA VAL A 33 4.06 -3.56 -0.19
C VAL A 33 4.26 -4.83 0.63
N GLU A 34 3.71 -5.94 0.16
CA GLU A 34 3.75 -7.21 0.88
C GLU A 34 5.00 -8.04 0.53
N GLY A 35 6.02 -7.94 1.40
CA GLY A 35 7.24 -8.72 1.28
C GLY A 35 8.25 -8.25 0.23
N ASP A 36 9.39 -8.93 0.22
CA ASP A 36 10.56 -8.54 -0.59
C ASP A 36 10.32 -8.72 -2.10
N SER A 37 9.55 -9.74 -2.51
CA SER A 37 9.27 -10.00 -3.93
C SER A 37 8.39 -8.91 -4.54
N ALA A 38 7.37 -8.45 -3.80
CA ALA A 38 6.54 -7.32 -4.21
C ALA A 38 7.36 -6.02 -4.26
N ALA A 39 8.23 -5.79 -3.26
CA ALA A 39 9.11 -4.64 -3.25
C ALA A 39 10.04 -4.61 -4.47
N ALA A 40 10.67 -5.73 -4.80
CA ALA A 40 11.53 -5.82 -5.99
C ALA A 40 10.76 -5.52 -7.29
N SER A 41 9.50 -5.94 -7.39
CA SER A 41 8.66 -5.65 -8.56
C SER A 41 8.34 -4.16 -8.70
N VAL A 42 8.01 -3.48 -7.60
CA VAL A 42 7.71 -2.04 -7.60
C VAL A 42 8.99 -1.22 -7.78
N SER A 43 10.08 -1.57 -7.08
CA SER A 43 11.38 -0.87 -7.18
C SER A 43 11.94 -0.86 -8.59
N ARG A 44 11.68 -1.91 -9.38
CA ARG A 44 12.13 -2.01 -10.77
C ARG A 44 11.49 -0.97 -11.68
N VAL A 45 10.29 -0.50 -11.36
CA VAL A 45 9.45 0.35 -12.24
C VAL A 45 9.09 1.70 -11.65
N ARG A 46 9.46 1.98 -10.39
CA ARG A 46 9.25 3.27 -9.73
C ARG A 46 10.13 4.39 -10.29
N ASP A 47 9.78 5.62 -9.99
CA ASP A 47 10.69 6.77 -10.16
C ASP A 47 11.44 7.03 -8.84
N PRO A 48 12.74 6.71 -8.75
CA PRO A 48 13.51 6.84 -7.52
C PRO A 48 13.71 8.30 -7.05
N ARG A 49 13.37 9.28 -7.87
CA ARG A 49 13.46 10.69 -7.47
C ARG A 49 12.44 10.99 -6.37
N PHE A 50 11.22 10.47 -6.47
CA PHE A 50 10.13 10.81 -5.54
C PHE A 50 9.34 9.61 -5.01
N GLN A 51 9.61 8.40 -5.46
CA GLN A 51 8.92 7.19 -5.00
C GLN A 51 9.85 6.29 -4.22
N ALA A 52 9.48 5.98 -2.99
CA ALA A 52 10.13 5.03 -2.10
C ALA A 52 9.31 3.74 -1.98
N VAL A 53 9.95 2.63 -1.61
CA VAL A 53 9.31 1.33 -1.39
C VAL A 53 9.77 0.75 -0.06
N LEU A 54 8.81 0.33 0.77
CA LEU A 54 9.06 -0.37 2.03
C LEU A 54 8.30 -1.70 2.05
N PRO A 55 8.99 -2.85 2.03
CA PRO A 55 8.35 -4.16 2.18
C PRO A 55 7.92 -4.42 3.62
N MET A 56 6.72 -4.95 3.79
CA MET A 56 6.31 -5.54 5.06
C MET A 56 7.13 -6.80 5.35
N GLN A 57 7.47 -6.98 6.62
CA GLN A 57 8.15 -8.17 7.10
C GLN A 57 7.16 -9.03 7.90
N GLY A 58 6.52 -9.95 7.19
CA GLY A 58 5.44 -10.76 7.74
C GLY A 58 4.13 -9.99 7.91
N LYS A 59 3.10 -10.68 8.39
CA LYS A 59 1.75 -10.12 8.58
C LYS A 59 1.74 -9.11 9.72
N PRO A 60 1.19 -7.90 9.52
CA PRO A 60 1.09 -6.91 10.58
C PRO A 60 0.24 -7.41 11.75
N LEU A 61 0.59 -7.04 12.96
CA LEU A 61 -0.27 -7.30 14.12
C LEU A 61 -1.48 -6.35 14.12
N ASN A 62 -2.56 -6.74 14.83
CA ASN A 62 -3.65 -5.82 15.09
C ASN A 62 -3.19 -4.73 16.08
N ALA A 63 -2.83 -3.58 15.54
CA ALA A 63 -2.26 -2.47 16.30
C ALA A 63 -3.29 -1.76 17.21
N VAL A 64 -4.60 -1.98 17.04
CA VAL A 64 -5.63 -1.37 17.89
C VAL A 64 -5.56 -1.89 19.32
N LYS A 65 -5.33 -3.20 19.47
CA LYS A 65 -5.24 -3.89 20.77
C LYS A 65 -3.80 -3.97 21.32
N ALA A 66 -2.80 -3.48 20.58
CA ALA A 66 -1.40 -3.59 20.95
C ALA A 66 -0.94 -2.43 21.85
N SER A 67 0.01 -2.71 22.75
CA SER A 67 0.70 -1.66 23.49
C SER A 67 1.69 -0.90 22.59
N ARG A 68 2.03 0.35 22.97
CA ARG A 68 3.04 1.15 22.26
C ARG A 68 4.37 0.40 22.09
N GLN A 69 4.82 -0.28 23.14
CA GLN A 69 6.06 -1.05 23.11
C GLN A 69 6.00 -2.17 22.04
N LYS A 70 4.90 -2.92 21.98
CA LYS A 70 4.71 -3.96 20.96
C LYS A 70 4.71 -3.40 19.54
N VAL A 71 4.09 -2.23 19.34
CA VAL A 71 4.06 -1.58 18.02
C VAL A 71 5.46 -1.12 17.61
N VAL A 72 6.18 -0.42 18.49
CA VAL A 72 7.53 0.11 18.17
C VAL A 72 8.55 -1.01 17.96
N SER A 73 8.46 -2.11 18.71
CA SER A 73 9.36 -3.27 18.56
C SER A 73 8.93 -4.26 17.46
N HIS A 74 7.80 -4.05 16.83
CA HIS A 74 7.31 -4.94 15.76
C HIS A 74 8.22 -4.86 14.54
N ALA A 75 8.54 -6.01 13.94
CA ALA A 75 9.49 -6.16 12.84
C ALA A 75 9.16 -5.29 11.60
N PHE A 76 7.89 -4.90 11.45
CA PHE A 76 7.47 -4.02 10.37
C PHE A 76 7.08 -2.61 10.85
N PHE A 77 6.28 -2.47 11.93
CA PHE A 77 5.82 -1.14 12.35
C PHE A 77 6.95 -0.24 12.84
N GLY A 78 7.97 -0.77 13.52
CA GLY A 78 9.15 0.00 13.89
C GLY A 78 9.84 0.63 12.68
N PRO A 79 10.24 -0.16 11.66
CA PRO A 79 10.72 0.36 10.37
C PRO A 79 9.78 1.34 9.68
N LEU A 80 8.48 1.10 9.66
CA LEU A 80 7.52 2.04 9.06
C LEU A 80 7.50 3.39 9.78
N ILE A 81 7.48 3.39 11.12
CA ILE A 81 7.53 4.61 11.93
C ILE A 81 8.83 5.39 11.63
N ALA A 82 9.95 4.69 11.53
CA ALA A 82 11.24 5.27 11.18
C ALA A 82 11.24 5.85 9.75
N ALA A 83 10.72 5.11 8.77
CA ALA A 83 10.60 5.57 7.39
C ALA A 83 9.74 6.83 7.26
N LEU A 84 8.62 6.90 7.99
CA LEU A 84 7.72 8.05 7.98
C LEU A 84 8.30 9.27 8.68
N GLY A 85 9.14 9.10 9.71
CA GLY A 85 9.80 10.20 10.42
C GLY A 85 8.90 11.00 11.37
N THR A 86 7.65 10.60 11.55
CA THR A 86 6.65 11.34 12.35
C THR A 86 6.67 11.03 13.83
N GLY A 87 7.28 9.89 14.25
CA GLY A 87 6.99 9.30 15.55
C GLY A 87 5.54 8.80 15.65
N ILE A 88 5.12 8.40 16.84
CA ILE A 88 3.75 7.97 17.13
C ILE A 88 3.29 8.49 18.50
N ASP A 89 1.97 8.54 18.71
CA ASP A 89 1.35 8.92 19.99
C ASP A 89 1.82 10.29 20.49
N ALA A 90 2.33 10.41 21.71
CA ALA A 90 2.80 11.68 22.28
C ALA A 90 4.00 12.30 21.52
N ASP A 91 4.80 11.46 20.86
CA ASP A 91 5.95 11.90 20.05
C ASP A 91 5.57 12.27 18.59
N PHE A 92 4.30 12.09 18.20
CA PHE A 92 3.86 12.31 16.83
C PHE A 92 4.01 13.77 16.41
N ARG A 93 4.57 13.98 15.21
CA ARG A 93 4.73 15.30 14.57
C ARG A 93 4.45 15.16 13.07
N LEU A 94 3.29 15.67 12.63
CA LEU A 94 2.90 15.59 11.21
C LEU A 94 3.91 16.31 10.31
N GLY A 95 4.50 17.42 10.76
CA GLY A 95 5.53 18.14 10.01
C GLY A 95 6.84 17.39 9.81
N GLY A 96 7.03 16.25 10.51
CA GLY A 96 8.14 15.32 10.29
C GLY A 96 7.89 14.30 9.19
N LEU A 97 6.69 14.28 8.59
CA LEU A 97 6.34 13.30 7.56
C LEU A 97 7.25 13.46 6.33
N ARG A 98 7.98 12.39 6.01
CA ARG A 98 8.96 12.38 4.92
C ARG A 98 8.34 12.25 3.55
N TYR A 99 7.09 11.80 3.45
CA TYR A 99 6.40 11.57 2.17
C TYR A 99 5.06 12.31 2.15
N ASP A 100 4.72 12.92 1.03
CA ASP A 100 3.42 13.56 0.83
C ASP A 100 2.28 12.55 0.81
N ARG A 101 2.57 11.31 0.39
CA ARG A 101 1.60 10.22 0.32
C ARG A 101 2.21 8.90 0.80
N VAL A 102 1.41 8.11 1.48
CA VAL A 102 1.68 6.70 1.78
C VAL A 102 0.67 5.87 1.00
N LEU A 103 1.17 5.00 0.15
CA LEU A 103 0.39 4.20 -0.78
C LEU A 103 0.46 2.74 -0.37
N LEU A 104 -0.66 2.20 0.07
CA LEU A 104 -0.79 0.78 0.42
C LEU A 104 -1.05 0.01 -0.88
N LEU A 105 -0.07 -0.75 -1.34
CA LEU A 105 -0.14 -1.59 -2.53
C LEU A 105 0.09 -3.05 -2.11
N MET A 106 -1.00 -3.70 -1.71
CA MET A 106 -1.00 -5.08 -1.25
C MET A 106 -1.23 -6.04 -2.41
N ASP A 107 -0.91 -7.31 -2.19
CA ASP A 107 -1.19 -8.38 -3.14
C ASP A 107 -2.71 -8.50 -3.38
N PRO A 108 -3.15 -8.83 -4.61
CA PRO A 108 -4.56 -8.92 -4.95
C PRO A 108 -5.18 -10.26 -4.50
N ASP A 109 -5.08 -10.56 -3.21
CA ASP A 109 -5.69 -11.76 -2.61
C ASP A 109 -6.29 -11.45 -1.23
N ALA A 110 -6.84 -12.45 -0.56
CA ALA A 110 -7.48 -12.28 0.74
C ALA A 110 -6.50 -11.86 1.84
N ASP A 111 -5.24 -12.36 1.79
CA ASP A 111 -4.20 -12.00 2.74
C ASP A 111 -3.76 -10.55 2.55
N GLY A 112 -3.56 -10.10 1.32
CA GLY A 112 -3.23 -8.72 1.00
C GLY A 112 -4.33 -7.74 1.42
N ILE A 113 -5.60 -8.09 1.19
CA ILE A 113 -6.75 -7.30 1.70
C ILE A 113 -6.68 -7.18 3.21
N HIS A 114 -6.44 -8.29 3.92
CA HIS A 114 -6.32 -8.30 5.39
C HIS A 114 -5.13 -7.46 5.85
N CYS A 115 -3.96 -7.56 5.21
CA CYS A 115 -2.80 -6.71 5.50
C CYS A 115 -3.13 -5.23 5.34
N GLY A 116 -3.82 -4.86 4.26
CA GLY A 116 -4.29 -3.50 4.02
C GLY A 116 -5.19 -2.97 5.15
N VAL A 117 -6.14 -3.79 5.63
CA VAL A 117 -7.00 -3.45 6.78
C VAL A 117 -6.16 -3.22 8.04
N LEU A 118 -5.23 -4.12 8.37
CA LEU A 118 -4.36 -3.97 9.55
C LEU A 118 -3.49 -2.70 9.47
N MET A 119 -3.06 -2.31 8.28
CA MET A 119 -2.35 -1.05 8.05
C MET A 119 -3.23 0.17 8.31
N LEU A 120 -4.46 0.17 7.83
CA LEU A 120 -5.41 1.26 8.08
C LEU A 120 -5.74 1.40 9.57
N LEU A 121 -5.92 0.28 10.28
CA LEU A 121 -6.10 0.24 11.73
C LEU A 121 -4.89 0.81 12.48
N PHE A 122 -3.67 0.52 12.02
CA PHE A 122 -2.46 1.11 12.57
C PHE A 122 -2.44 2.63 12.42
N PHE A 123 -2.69 3.16 11.22
CA PHE A 123 -2.74 4.60 10.99
C PHE A 123 -3.83 5.27 11.82
N HIS A 124 -5.02 4.67 11.90
CA HIS A 124 -6.12 5.20 12.69
C HIS A 124 -5.77 5.30 14.19
N ARG A 125 -5.15 4.29 14.76
CA ARG A 125 -4.84 4.24 16.20
C ARG A 125 -3.60 5.06 16.57
N TRP A 126 -2.56 5.07 15.73
CA TRP A 126 -1.23 5.55 16.11
C TRP A 126 -0.77 6.80 15.35
N MET A 127 -1.36 7.05 14.18
CA MET A 127 -1.00 8.16 13.30
C MET A 127 -2.24 8.81 12.67
N ARG A 128 -3.31 8.97 13.43
CA ARG A 128 -4.59 9.52 12.97
C ARG A 128 -4.45 10.82 12.17
N PRO A 129 -3.59 11.79 12.53
CA PRO A 129 -3.43 13.01 11.74
C PRO A 129 -2.93 12.79 10.31
N VAL A 130 -2.29 11.66 10.00
CA VAL A 130 -1.89 11.31 8.61
C VAL A 130 -3.13 10.94 7.76
N LEU A 131 -4.11 10.24 8.37
CA LEU A 131 -5.41 9.97 7.73
C LEU A 131 -6.22 11.26 7.56
N GLU A 132 -6.31 12.09 8.60
CA GLU A 132 -7.03 13.37 8.58
C GLU A 132 -6.49 14.33 7.53
N ALA A 133 -5.17 14.30 7.31
CA ALA A 133 -4.51 15.08 6.26
C ALA A 133 -4.68 14.49 4.84
N GLY A 134 -5.41 13.36 4.70
CA GLY A 134 -5.65 12.69 3.41
C GLY A 134 -4.38 12.16 2.74
N ARG A 135 -3.38 11.75 3.55
CA ARG A 135 -2.07 11.29 3.06
C ARG A 135 -2.02 9.79 2.77
N ILE A 136 -3.07 9.03 3.15
CA ILE A 136 -3.14 7.57 2.92
C ILE A 136 -3.97 7.29 1.68
N GLY A 137 -3.44 6.42 0.83
CA GLY A 137 -4.14 5.88 -0.32
C GLY A 137 -3.96 4.39 -0.46
N VAL A 138 -4.97 3.72 -0.99
CA VAL A 138 -4.91 2.31 -1.38
C VAL A 138 -4.82 2.24 -2.88
N VAL A 139 -3.80 1.55 -3.37
CA VAL A 139 -3.64 1.23 -4.79
C VAL A 139 -4.02 -0.24 -4.98
N ARG A 140 -4.96 -0.50 -5.88
CA ARG A 140 -5.38 -1.87 -6.16
C ARG A 140 -4.65 -2.39 -7.39
N ALA A 141 -3.84 -3.41 -7.20
CA ALA A 141 -3.27 -4.18 -8.31
C ALA A 141 -4.39 -4.91 -9.08
N PRO A 142 -4.18 -5.22 -10.36
CA PRO A 142 -5.08 -6.08 -11.10
C PRO A 142 -5.26 -7.44 -10.40
N TRP A 143 -6.49 -7.90 -10.30
CA TRP A 143 -6.83 -9.24 -9.79
C TRP A 143 -6.50 -10.34 -10.80
N GLY A 144 -6.65 -10.02 -12.07
CA GLY A 144 -6.37 -10.92 -13.17
C GLY A 144 -6.54 -10.27 -14.52
N GLU A 145 -6.33 -11.05 -15.55
CA GLU A 145 -6.43 -10.64 -16.95
C GLU A 145 -7.16 -11.67 -17.81
N VAL A 146 -7.76 -11.21 -18.88
CA VAL A 146 -8.34 -12.03 -19.93
C VAL A 146 -7.77 -11.58 -21.26
N SER A 147 -7.30 -12.54 -22.07
CA SER A 147 -6.86 -12.34 -23.45
C SER A 147 -7.69 -13.20 -24.40
N VAL A 148 -7.87 -12.74 -25.63
CA VAL A 148 -8.57 -13.47 -26.70
C VAL A 148 -7.56 -13.90 -27.74
N ALA A 149 -7.66 -15.14 -28.21
CA ALA A 149 -6.75 -15.66 -29.21
C ALA A 149 -6.80 -14.80 -30.49
N GLY A 150 -5.63 -14.35 -30.94
CA GLY A 150 -5.51 -13.48 -32.12
C GLY A 150 -5.71 -11.99 -31.87
N ASP A 151 -6.09 -11.57 -30.65
CA ASP A 151 -6.17 -10.16 -30.23
C ASP A 151 -5.00 -9.84 -29.28
N PRO A 152 -4.14 -8.84 -29.59
CA PRO A 152 -3.04 -8.43 -28.70
C PRO A 152 -3.51 -7.72 -27.42
N THR A 153 -4.81 -7.40 -27.32
CA THR A 153 -5.38 -6.65 -26.19
C THR A 153 -5.46 -7.52 -24.96
N VAL A 154 -4.90 -7.04 -23.83
CA VAL A 154 -5.06 -7.65 -22.53
C VAL A 154 -6.10 -6.86 -21.74
N HIS A 155 -7.15 -7.53 -21.31
CA HIS A 155 -8.23 -6.95 -20.52
C HIS A 155 -8.03 -7.24 -19.04
N LEU A 156 -7.97 -6.19 -18.22
CA LEU A 156 -7.70 -6.31 -16.77
C LEU A 156 -8.99 -6.31 -15.96
N ALA A 157 -9.03 -7.17 -14.95
CA ALA A 157 -10.07 -7.20 -13.94
C ALA A 157 -9.47 -6.85 -12.56
N ARG A 158 -10.26 -6.19 -11.71
CA ARG A 158 -9.85 -5.75 -10.36
C ARG A 158 -10.51 -6.54 -9.23
N SER A 159 -11.36 -7.49 -9.59
CA SER A 159 -12.04 -8.38 -8.65
C SER A 159 -12.38 -9.70 -9.34
N GLU A 160 -12.65 -10.74 -8.54
CA GLU A 160 -13.11 -12.05 -9.07
C GLU A 160 -14.42 -11.93 -9.85
N PRO A 161 -15.47 -11.22 -9.37
CA PRO A 161 -16.68 -11.02 -10.16
C PRO A 161 -16.43 -10.32 -11.49
N GLU A 162 -15.55 -9.30 -11.51
CA GLU A 162 -15.20 -8.60 -12.74
C GLU A 162 -14.45 -9.52 -13.72
N LEU A 163 -13.52 -10.35 -13.22
CA LEU A 163 -12.77 -11.31 -14.03
C LEU A 163 -13.71 -12.33 -14.68
N THR A 164 -14.64 -12.87 -13.90
CA THR A 164 -15.65 -13.83 -14.39
C THR A 164 -16.56 -13.22 -15.45
N ALA A 165 -17.08 -12.01 -15.19
CA ALA A 165 -17.94 -11.29 -16.13
C ALA A 165 -17.19 -10.93 -17.43
N LEU A 166 -15.92 -10.53 -17.31
CA LEU A 166 -15.07 -10.19 -18.44
C LEU A 166 -14.79 -11.42 -19.31
N ALA A 167 -14.44 -12.54 -18.69
CA ALA A 167 -14.20 -13.80 -19.40
C ALA A 167 -15.45 -14.25 -20.17
N GLY A 168 -16.63 -14.19 -19.55
CA GLY A 168 -17.89 -14.55 -20.19
C GLY A 168 -18.21 -13.69 -21.43
N ARG A 169 -18.01 -12.37 -21.31
CA ARG A 169 -18.24 -11.45 -22.45
C ARG A 169 -17.28 -11.71 -23.62
N LEU A 170 -16.00 -11.96 -23.31
CA LEU A 170 -14.97 -12.12 -24.34
C LEU A 170 -15.00 -13.49 -25.01
N GLN A 171 -15.61 -14.52 -24.40
CA GLN A 171 -15.82 -15.83 -25.02
C GLN A 171 -16.65 -15.74 -26.33
N GLU A 172 -17.53 -14.76 -26.45
CA GLU A 172 -18.30 -14.52 -27.67
C GLU A 172 -17.41 -14.06 -28.84
N SER A 173 -16.24 -13.48 -28.55
CA SER A 173 -15.28 -12.96 -29.53
C SER A 173 -14.20 -13.98 -29.92
N GLY A 174 -14.10 -15.13 -29.25
CA GLY A 174 -13.13 -16.16 -29.55
C GLY A 174 -12.63 -16.95 -28.32
N ALA A 175 -11.65 -17.82 -28.52
CA ALA A 175 -11.06 -18.57 -27.45
C ALA A 175 -10.33 -17.64 -26.45
N THR A 176 -10.71 -17.71 -25.19
CA THR A 176 -10.16 -16.83 -24.13
C THR A 176 -9.18 -17.57 -23.23
N THR A 177 -8.15 -16.86 -22.76
CA THR A 177 -7.26 -17.28 -21.69
C THR A 177 -7.46 -16.38 -20.50
N VAL A 178 -7.73 -16.97 -19.33
CA VAL A 178 -7.92 -16.26 -18.05
C VAL A 178 -6.72 -16.52 -17.16
N ARG A 179 -6.08 -15.46 -16.68
CA ARG A 179 -4.98 -15.52 -15.73
C ARG A 179 -5.33 -14.75 -14.45
N ARG A 180 -5.19 -15.41 -13.30
CA ARG A 180 -5.32 -14.77 -11.97
C ARG A 180 -3.96 -14.45 -11.39
N TYR A 181 -3.84 -13.29 -10.77
CA TYR A 181 -2.64 -12.90 -10.04
C TYR A 181 -2.81 -13.21 -8.54
N ARG A 182 -1.80 -13.82 -7.94
CA ARG A 182 -1.76 -14.09 -6.50
C ARG A 182 -0.89 -13.08 -5.75
N GLY A 183 -0.02 -12.39 -6.47
CA GLY A 183 0.88 -11.41 -5.91
C GLY A 183 1.50 -10.53 -6.98
N LEU A 184 2.03 -9.38 -6.58
CA LEU A 184 2.63 -8.39 -7.48
C LEU A 184 3.77 -8.98 -8.31
N ALA A 185 4.55 -9.90 -7.75
CA ALA A 185 5.65 -10.54 -8.45
C ALA A 185 5.24 -11.37 -9.69
N GLY A 186 3.97 -11.77 -9.77
CA GLY A 186 3.41 -12.49 -10.91
C GLY A 186 2.86 -11.59 -12.03
N ILE A 187 2.81 -10.28 -11.83
CA ILE A 187 2.31 -9.30 -12.79
C ILE A 187 3.45 -8.80 -13.67
N ASP A 188 3.19 -8.56 -14.93
CA ASP A 188 4.17 -7.97 -15.84
C ASP A 188 4.66 -6.61 -15.32
N PRO A 189 5.98 -6.31 -15.34
CA PRO A 189 6.52 -5.06 -14.84
C PRO A 189 5.93 -3.80 -15.51
N ALA A 190 5.67 -3.82 -16.82
CA ALA A 190 5.04 -2.69 -17.50
C ALA A 190 3.61 -2.48 -17.00
N MET A 191 2.88 -3.57 -16.76
CA MET A 191 1.53 -3.51 -16.19
C MET A 191 1.54 -2.96 -14.76
N ILE A 192 2.47 -3.38 -13.89
CA ILE A 192 2.64 -2.80 -12.54
C ILE A 192 2.92 -1.30 -12.66
N ARG A 193 3.85 -0.91 -13.54
CA ARG A 193 4.17 0.49 -13.78
C ARG A 193 2.93 1.30 -14.11
N ASP A 194 2.17 0.86 -15.10
CA ASP A 194 1.08 1.64 -15.67
C ASP A 194 -0.19 1.61 -14.82
N THR A 195 -0.45 0.51 -14.08
CA THR A 195 -1.68 0.38 -13.28
C THR A 195 -1.51 0.73 -11.80
N CYS A 196 -0.28 0.64 -11.25
CA CYS A 196 -0.03 0.79 -9.82
C CYS A 196 0.94 1.93 -9.48
N VAL A 197 1.94 2.22 -10.33
CA VAL A 197 3.08 3.06 -9.95
C VAL A 197 3.02 4.45 -10.55
N VAL A 198 2.75 4.60 -11.84
CA VAL A 198 2.73 5.90 -12.52
C VAL A 198 1.55 6.75 -12.04
N PRO A 199 1.79 7.96 -11.48
CA PRO A 199 0.74 8.80 -10.91
C PRO A 199 -0.39 9.17 -11.88
N ALA A 200 -0.08 9.30 -13.17
CA ALA A 200 -1.04 9.72 -14.20
C ALA A 200 -2.04 8.62 -14.59
N THR A 201 -1.68 7.34 -14.40
CA THR A 201 -2.47 6.21 -14.91
C THR A 201 -3.00 5.29 -13.82
N ARG A 202 -2.32 5.22 -12.67
CA ARG A 202 -2.81 4.43 -11.53
C ARG A 202 -4.07 5.01 -10.93
N ARG A 203 -4.89 4.15 -10.33
CA ARG A 203 -6.01 4.57 -9.49
C ARG A 203 -5.65 4.46 -8.02
N VAL A 204 -5.89 5.54 -7.28
CA VAL A 204 -5.67 5.61 -5.83
C VAL A 204 -7.00 5.88 -5.15
N GLU A 205 -7.44 4.95 -4.31
CA GLU A 205 -8.56 5.16 -3.40
C GLU A 205 -8.03 5.89 -2.16
N ARG A 206 -8.46 7.13 -1.96
CA ARG A 206 -8.13 7.85 -0.73
C ARG A 206 -8.93 7.28 0.41
N VAL A 207 -8.28 7.05 1.54
CA VAL A 207 -8.91 6.53 2.74
C VAL A 207 -8.75 7.57 3.84
N GLY A 208 -9.87 8.04 4.36
CA GLY A 208 -9.94 8.95 5.49
C GLY A 208 -10.37 8.24 6.77
N VAL A 209 -10.58 9.03 7.80
CA VAL A 209 -10.96 8.52 9.13
C VAL A 209 -12.34 7.85 9.11
N ALA A 210 -13.31 8.43 8.40
CA ALA A 210 -14.68 7.91 8.35
C ALA A 210 -14.76 6.51 7.75
N GLU A 211 -14.00 6.24 6.68
CA GLU A 211 -13.93 4.92 6.05
C GLU A 211 -13.32 3.87 6.99
N VAL A 212 -12.27 4.26 7.74
CA VAL A 212 -11.65 3.35 8.71
C VAL A 212 -12.58 3.10 9.91
N GLU A 213 -13.28 4.10 10.40
CA GLU A 213 -14.26 3.95 11.49
C GLU A 213 -15.43 3.06 11.08
N ALA A 214 -15.94 3.20 9.87
CA ALA A 214 -16.97 2.31 9.32
C ALA A 214 -16.47 0.85 9.26
N MET A 215 -15.22 0.64 8.84
CA MET A 215 -14.60 -0.69 8.82
C MET A 215 -14.46 -1.29 10.22
N ILE A 216 -14.04 -0.49 11.21
CA ILE A 216 -13.94 -0.92 12.62
C ILE A 216 -15.31 -1.35 13.15
N ALA A 217 -16.35 -0.57 12.88
CA ALA A 217 -17.72 -0.88 13.29
C ALA A 217 -18.21 -2.19 12.67
N MET A 218 -17.94 -2.43 11.40
CA MET A 218 -18.26 -3.71 10.73
C MET A 218 -17.54 -4.91 11.38
N LEU A 219 -16.24 -4.76 11.66
CA LEU A 219 -15.45 -5.83 12.29
C LEU A 219 -15.95 -6.14 13.71
N ALA A 220 -16.32 -5.11 14.50
CA ALA A 220 -16.88 -5.31 15.84
C ALA A 220 -18.24 -6.01 15.83
N ALA A 221 -19.04 -5.82 14.78
CA ALA A 221 -20.34 -6.50 14.65
C ALA A 221 -20.22 -8.00 14.28
N ILE A 222 -19.06 -8.43 13.77
CA ILE A 222 -18.80 -9.82 13.36
C ILE A 222 -18.15 -10.64 14.51
N GLU A 223 -17.43 -9.99 15.44
CA GLU A 223 -16.88 -10.67 16.63
C GLU A 223 -18.04 -10.95 17.61
N PRO A 224 -18.40 -12.23 17.89
CA PRO A 224 -19.35 -12.52 18.97
C PRO A 224 -18.73 -12.11 20.31
N ALA A 225 -19.57 -11.56 21.18
CA ALA A 225 -19.21 -11.15 22.54
C ALA A 225 -18.68 -12.33 23.39
#